data_f6049c57595dd9aa9c378518c947c856
#
_entry.id   f6049c57595dd9aa9c378518c947c856
#
_cell.length_a   1.000
_cell.length_b   1.000
_cell.length_c   1.000
_cell.angle_alpha   90.00
_cell.angle_beta   90.00
_cell.angle_gamma   90.00
#
_symmetry.space_group_name_H-M   'P 1'
#
loop_
_entity.id
_entity.type
_entity.pdbx_description
1 polymer ?
#
loop_
_entity_poly.entity_id
_entity_poly.type
_entity_poly.pdbx_seq_one_letter_code
_entity_poly.pdbx_strand_id
1 'polypeptide(L)'
;MGKQSTLFPEVKKITLEELEFSEANQIAEEVKFQVVRYCEKIVVVGSLRRSKPTVRDVDFVVVTNDLDWYNLGQELRRMKTKKVTAGNKIIKTLYPVKDKYFQLDFYRASSDNFGVIKLIRTGSADHNMWLAQLAISKGMRIKFSQGLIKEGKVIAGKTEEGIFEALEIPYKEPKDREIPKDEQAQRLTGPS
;
A
#
# COMPACT_ATOMS: atom_id res chain seq x y z
N MET A 1 -9.04 51.54 -20.50
CA MET A 1 -8.60 50.57 -19.46
C MET A 1 -8.82 49.17 -20.03
N GLY A 2 -7.80 48.55 -20.56
CA GLY A 2 -7.86 47.24 -21.19
C GLY A 2 -7.78 46.15 -20.14
N LYS A 3 -8.73 45.20 -20.16
CA LYS A 3 -8.67 43.97 -19.38
C LYS A 3 -7.54 43.10 -19.98
N GLN A 4 -6.48 42.87 -19.20
CA GLN A 4 -5.49 41.85 -19.54
C GLN A 4 -6.18 40.50 -19.47
N SER A 5 -6.34 39.87 -20.62
CA SER A 5 -6.72 38.46 -20.74
C SER A 5 -5.56 37.63 -20.21
N THR A 6 -5.79 36.89 -19.14
CA THR A 6 -4.83 35.90 -18.64
C THR A 6 -4.69 34.80 -19.67
N LEU A 7 -3.53 34.73 -20.33
CA LEU A 7 -3.19 33.82 -21.42
C LEU A 7 -2.88 32.36 -20.97
N PHE A 8 -3.09 32.05 -19.71
CA PHE A 8 -2.88 30.70 -19.18
C PHE A 8 -4.22 30.10 -18.76
N PRO A 9 -4.61 28.93 -19.29
CA PRO A 9 -5.78 28.23 -18.79
C PRO A 9 -5.56 27.90 -17.32
N GLU A 10 -6.56 28.21 -16.48
CA GLU A 10 -6.55 27.80 -15.08
C GLU A 10 -6.26 26.29 -15.01
N VAL A 11 -5.17 25.92 -14.36
CA VAL A 11 -4.86 24.51 -14.06
C VAL A 11 -5.93 24.03 -13.09
N LYS A 12 -6.93 23.30 -13.60
CA LYS A 12 -7.97 22.71 -12.75
C LYS A 12 -7.29 21.92 -11.63
N LYS A 13 -7.45 22.36 -10.40
CA LYS A 13 -6.93 21.69 -9.22
C LYS A 13 -7.51 20.28 -9.17
N ILE A 14 -6.65 19.27 -9.13
CA ILE A 14 -7.09 17.88 -8.99
C ILE A 14 -7.62 17.70 -7.57
N THR A 15 -8.90 17.36 -7.46
CA THR A 15 -9.54 17.03 -6.18
C THR A 15 -9.58 15.52 -6.03
N LEU A 16 -9.07 15.02 -4.90
CA LEU A 16 -9.15 13.60 -4.54
C LEU A 16 -10.46 13.34 -3.80
N GLU A 17 -11.02 12.16 -4.06
CA GLU A 17 -12.22 11.65 -3.40
C GLU A 17 -11.81 10.71 -2.26
N GLU A 18 -12.60 10.70 -1.19
CA GLU A 18 -12.64 9.63 -0.19
C GLU A 18 -13.89 8.81 -0.47
N LEU A 19 -13.76 7.49 -0.57
CA LEU A 19 -14.82 6.58 -0.98
C LEU A 19 -15.26 5.68 0.16
N GLU A 20 -16.52 5.29 0.15
CA GLU A 20 -17.03 4.22 0.99
C GLU A 20 -16.36 2.89 0.62
N PHE A 21 -16.23 1.98 1.59
CA PHE A 21 -15.60 0.68 1.41
C PHE A 21 -16.13 -0.07 0.18
N SER A 22 -17.43 -0.12 -0.03
CA SER A 22 -18.06 -0.86 -1.13
C SER A 22 -17.67 -0.31 -2.50
N GLU A 23 -17.65 1.01 -2.67
CA GLU A 23 -17.28 1.67 -3.92
C GLU A 23 -15.77 1.50 -4.20
N ALA A 24 -14.93 1.70 -3.19
CA ALA A 24 -13.49 1.50 -3.30
C ALA A 24 -13.14 0.03 -3.61
N ASN A 25 -13.84 -0.93 -3.02
CA ASN A 25 -13.64 -2.36 -3.28
C ASN A 25 -14.07 -2.73 -4.70
N GLN A 26 -15.16 -2.17 -5.21
CA GLN A 26 -15.58 -2.37 -6.60
C GLN A 26 -14.50 -1.86 -7.58
N ILE A 27 -13.96 -0.66 -7.36
CA ILE A 27 -12.87 -0.10 -8.18
C ILE A 27 -11.63 -0.99 -8.08
N ALA A 28 -11.29 -1.45 -6.87
CA ALA A 28 -10.14 -2.33 -6.66
C ALA A 28 -10.23 -3.63 -7.46
N GLU A 29 -11.39 -4.30 -7.45
CA GLU A 29 -11.60 -5.54 -8.19
C GLU A 29 -11.65 -5.29 -9.71
N GLU A 30 -12.27 -4.20 -10.19
CA GLU A 30 -12.26 -3.81 -11.60
C GLU A 30 -10.82 -3.59 -12.10
N VAL A 31 -10.05 -2.79 -11.39
CA VAL A 31 -8.66 -2.48 -11.74
C VAL A 31 -7.80 -3.75 -11.71
N LYS A 32 -7.94 -4.57 -10.67
CA LYS A 32 -7.24 -5.85 -10.54
C LYS A 32 -7.54 -6.78 -11.71
N PHE A 33 -8.81 -6.89 -12.12
CA PHE A 33 -9.20 -7.68 -13.27
C PHE A 33 -8.50 -7.25 -14.57
N GLN A 34 -8.35 -5.94 -14.80
CA GLN A 34 -7.69 -5.41 -15.99
C GLN A 34 -6.18 -5.68 -16.02
N VAL A 35 -5.52 -5.69 -14.85
CA VAL A 35 -4.06 -5.76 -14.76
C VAL A 35 -3.52 -7.14 -14.37
N VAL A 36 -4.36 -8.08 -13.93
CA VAL A 36 -3.94 -9.39 -13.40
C VAL A 36 -3.07 -10.20 -14.36
N ARG A 37 -3.28 -10.04 -15.67
CA ARG A 37 -2.48 -10.72 -16.71
C ARG A 37 -1.00 -10.33 -16.75
N TYR A 38 -0.64 -9.21 -16.09
CA TYR A 38 0.75 -8.73 -15.96
C TYR A 38 1.35 -9.08 -14.60
N CYS A 39 0.68 -9.92 -13.82
CA CYS A 39 1.05 -10.20 -12.44
C CYS A 39 1.15 -11.70 -12.20
N GLU A 40 2.27 -12.17 -11.63
CA GLU A 40 2.30 -13.48 -10.98
C GLU A 40 1.37 -13.49 -9.75
N LYS A 41 1.35 -12.36 -9.03
CA LYS A 41 0.54 -12.18 -7.83
C LYS A 41 0.13 -10.72 -7.69
N ILE A 42 -1.13 -10.49 -7.37
CA ILE A 42 -1.65 -9.17 -7.03
C ILE A 42 -2.62 -9.27 -5.86
N VAL A 43 -2.44 -8.41 -4.86
CA VAL A 43 -3.32 -8.34 -3.70
C VAL A 43 -3.61 -6.90 -3.34
N VAL A 44 -4.83 -6.65 -2.88
CA VAL A 44 -5.20 -5.38 -2.25
C VAL A 44 -4.61 -5.34 -0.85
N VAL A 45 -4.12 -4.18 -0.45
CA VAL A 45 -3.57 -3.90 0.88
C VAL A 45 -4.14 -2.58 1.42
N GLY A 46 -3.47 -1.93 2.35
CA GLY A 46 -3.87 -0.63 2.86
C GLY A 46 -5.13 -0.66 3.73
N SER A 47 -5.80 0.49 3.80
CA SER A 47 -7.01 0.68 4.60
C SER A 47 -8.17 -0.19 4.11
N LEU A 48 -8.26 -0.44 2.80
CA LEU A 48 -9.29 -1.31 2.23
C LEU A 48 -9.15 -2.76 2.74
N ARG A 49 -7.93 -3.31 2.77
CA ARG A 49 -7.69 -4.65 3.34
C ARG A 49 -7.99 -4.73 4.83
N ARG A 50 -7.87 -3.62 5.57
CA ARG A 50 -8.23 -3.53 6.99
C ARG A 50 -9.73 -3.29 7.22
N SER A 51 -10.54 -3.32 6.15
CA SER A 51 -12.00 -3.12 6.20
C SER A 51 -12.41 -1.77 6.80
N LYS A 52 -11.65 -0.69 6.50
CA LYS A 52 -12.05 0.65 6.92
C LYS A 52 -13.34 1.06 6.22
N PRO A 53 -14.30 1.70 6.92
CA PRO A 53 -15.57 2.10 6.34
C PRO A 53 -15.40 3.09 5.18
N THR A 54 -14.39 3.97 5.27
CA THR A 54 -13.99 4.88 4.19
C THR A 54 -12.49 4.78 3.91
N VAL A 55 -12.11 4.99 2.66
CA VAL A 55 -10.72 4.88 2.19
C VAL A 55 -10.37 6.04 1.25
N ARG A 56 -9.13 6.49 1.26
CA ARG A 56 -8.62 7.62 0.45
C ARG A 56 -7.85 7.17 -0.78
N ASP A 57 -7.41 5.92 -0.79
CA ASP A 57 -6.64 5.30 -1.85
C ASP A 57 -6.83 3.78 -1.83
N VAL A 58 -6.51 3.13 -2.94
CA VAL A 58 -6.34 1.67 -2.98
C VAL A 58 -4.89 1.36 -3.23
N ASP A 59 -4.33 0.56 -2.35
CA ASP A 59 -2.98 0.05 -2.43
C ASP A 59 -2.98 -1.39 -2.94
N PHE A 60 -2.08 -1.68 -3.89
CA PHE A 60 -1.83 -3.03 -4.40
C PHE A 60 -0.39 -3.43 -4.18
N VAL A 61 -0.16 -4.69 -3.81
CA VAL A 61 1.18 -5.31 -3.87
C VAL A 61 1.19 -6.30 -5.02
N VAL A 62 2.20 -6.18 -5.88
CA VAL A 62 2.31 -6.92 -7.14
C VAL A 62 3.64 -7.64 -7.22
N VAL A 63 3.63 -8.94 -7.53
CA VAL A 63 4.80 -9.69 -7.96
C VAL A 63 4.75 -9.80 -9.47
N THR A 64 5.82 -9.36 -10.15
CA THR A 64 5.88 -9.31 -11.62
C THR A 64 7.33 -9.12 -12.10
N ASN A 65 7.62 -9.46 -13.35
CA ASN A 65 8.90 -9.17 -14.02
C ASN A 65 8.97 -7.71 -14.54
N ASP A 66 10.09 -7.31 -15.11
CA ASP A 66 10.31 -5.93 -15.59
C ASP A 66 9.40 -5.56 -16.76
N LEU A 67 9.21 -6.48 -17.71
CA LEU A 67 8.38 -6.24 -18.89
C LEU A 67 6.91 -6.09 -18.51
N ASP A 68 6.43 -6.97 -17.66
CA ASP A 68 5.03 -6.93 -17.22
C ASP A 68 4.76 -5.76 -16.28
N TRP A 69 5.75 -5.33 -15.47
CA TRP A 69 5.64 -4.09 -14.70
C TRP A 69 5.48 -2.87 -15.60
N TYR A 70 6.24 -2.81 -16.70
CA TYR A 70 6.08 -1.77 -17.70
C TYR A 70 4.70 -1.85 -18.37
N ASN A 71 4.26 -3.05 -18.79
CA ASN A 71 2.98 -3.28 -19.44
C ASN A 71 1.79 -2.93 -18.53
N LEU A 72 1.87 -3.24 -17.22
CA LEU A 72 0.90 -2.82 -16.23
C LEU A 72 0.76 -1.29 -16.21
N GLY A 73 1.87 -0.56 -16.20
CA GLY A 73 1.85 0.91 -16.29
C GLY A 73 1.22 1.42 -17.58
N GLN A 74 1.40 0.73 -18.72
CA GLN A 74 0.75 1.10 -19.99
C GLN A 74 -0.76 0.82 -19.94
N GLU A 75 -1.17 -0.30 -19.33
CA GLU A 75 -2.58 -0.63 -19.18
C GLU A 75 -3.33 0.41 -18.33
N LEU A 76 -2.75 0.83 -17.22
CA LEU A 76 -3.31 1.91 -16.41
C LEU A 76 -3.52 3.20 -17.21
N ARG A 77 -2.59 3.55 -18.13
CA ARG A 77 -2.79 4.69 -19.05
C ARG A 77 -3.98 4.49 -20.00
N ARG A 78 -4.19 3.25 -20.50
CA ARG A 78 -5.34 2.93 -21.36
C ARG A 78 -6.67 3.03 -20.63
N MET A 79 -6.69 2.75 -19.35
CA MET A 79 -7.87 2.88 -18.49
C MET A 79 -8.30 4.34 -18.21
N LYS A 80 -7.74 5.31 -18.97
CA LYS A 80 -8.00 6.75 -18.82
C LYS A 80 -7.63 7.32 -17.44
N THR A 81 -6.77 6.64 -16.70
CA THR A 81 -6.23 7.17 -15.46
C THR A 81 -5.35 8.38 -15.73
N LYS A 82 -5.24 9.29 -14.77
CA LYS A 82 -4.40 10.48 -14.88
C LYS A 82 -3.15 10.38 -14.00
N LYS A 83 -2.13 11.15 -14.36
CA LYS A 83 -0.89 11.29 -13.59
C LYS A 83 -0.21 9.95 -13.26
N VAL A 84 -0.12 9.05 -14.25
CA VAL A 84 0.63 7.82 -14.04
C VAL A 84 2.10 8.14 -13.83
N THR A 85 2.56 8.01 -12.59
CA THR A 85 3.99 8.08 -12.24
C THR A 85 4.46 6.64 -12.07
N ALA A 86 5.34 6.19 -12.97
CA ALA A 86 5.84 4.82 -12.98
C ALA A 86 7.34 4.82 -12.69
N GLY A 87 7.70 4.32 -11.51
CA GLY A 87 9.07 4.01 -11.11
C GLY A 87 9.30 2.50 -11.06
N ASN A 88 10.54 2.08 -10.82
CA ASN A 88 10.91 0.65 -10.77
C ASN A 88 10.23 -0.13 -9.63
N LYS A 89 9.77 0.54 -8.59
CA LYS A 89 9.18 -0.09 -7.39
C LYS A 89 7.74 0.34 -7.11
N ILE A 90 7.31 1.46 -7.68
CA ILE A 90 6.00 2.04 -7.37
C ILE A 90 5.42 2.65 -8.64
N ILE A 91 4.14 2.36 -8.89
CA ILE A 91 3.31 3.09 -9.85
C ILE A 91 2.21 3.77 -9.06
N LYS A 92 2.02 5.07 -9.30
CA LYS A 92 0.92 5.86 -8.73
C LYS A 92 0.09 6.43 -9.85
N THR A 93 -1.23 6.35 -9.70
CA THR A 93 -2.15 6.87 -10.69
C THR A 93 -3.45 7.37 -10.06
N LEU A 94 -4.23 8.10 -10.84
CA LEU A 94 -5.50 8.68 -10.42
C LEU A 94 -6.62 8.10 -11.28
N TYR A 95 -7.49 7.32 -10.67
CA TYR A 95 -8.67 6.75 -11.29
C TYR A 95 -9.82 7.77 -11.29
N PRO A 96 -10.51 7.99 -12.42
CA PRO A 96 -11.61 8.95 -12.48
C PRO A 96 -12.84 8.40 -11.75
N VAL A 97 -13.39 9.20 -10.85
CA VAL A 97 -14.66 8.93 -10.14
C VAL A 97 -15.52 10.17 -10.23
N LYS A 98 -16.59 10.12 -11.04
CA LYS A 98 -17.45 11.28 -11.34
C LYS A 98 -16.63 12.48 -11.85
N ASP A 99 -16.61 13.58 -11.12
CA ASP A 99 -15.88 14.81 -11.41
C ASP A 99 -14.54 14.94 -10.66
N LYS A 100 -14.19 13.94 -9.87
CA LYS A 100 -12.98 13.86 -9.02
C LYS A 100 -12.09 12.69 -9.41
N TYR A 101 -11.11 12.42 -8.57
CA TYR A 101 -10.16 11.33 -8.76
C TYR A 101 -9.94 10.56 -7.48
N PHE A 102 -9.68 9.27 -7.63
CA PHE A 102 -9.33 8.36 -6.56
C PHE A 102 -7.92 7.81 -6.79
N GLN A 103 -7.08 7.80 -5.76
CA GLN A 103 -5.68 7.40 -5.90
C GLN A 103 -5.55 5.87 -5.89
N LEU A 104 -4.71 5.36 -6.80
CA LEU A 104 -4.31 3.96 -6.84
C LEU A 104 -2.78 3.87 -6.79
N ASP A 105 -2.26 3.09 -5.85
CA ASP A 105 -0.84 2.89 -5.64
C ASP A 105 -0.50 1.40 -5.81
N PHE A 106 0.46 1.11 -6.70
CA PHE A 106 0.97 -0.24 -6.94
C PHE A 106 2.40 -0.34 -6.42
N TYR A 107 2.65 -1.31 -5.55
CA TYR A 107 3.95 -1.58 -4.97
C TYR A 107 4.50 -2.88 -5.51
N ARG A 108 5.64 -2.81 -6.20
CA ARG A 108 6.29 -3.98 -6.75
C ARG A 108 7.03 -4.74 -5.66
N ALA A 109 6.83 -6.05 -5.63
CA ALA A 109 7.49 -7.01 -4.77
C ALA A 109 8.18 -8.10 -5.59
N SER A 110 9.10 -8.82 -4.99
CA SER A 110 9.56 -10.14 -5.42
C SER A 110 8.89 -11.21 -4.58
N SER A 111 8.97 -12.47 -5.00
CA SER A 111 8.47 -13.60 -4.21
C SER A 111 9.13 -13.69 -2.83
N ASP A 112 10.40 -13.23 -2.69
CA ASP A 112 11.13 -13.29 -1.42
C ASP A 112 10.71 -12.21 -0.41
N ASN A 113 10.22 -11.05 -0.87
CA ASN A 113 9.84 -9.93 -0.01
C ASN A 113 8.34 -9.59 -0.07
N PHE A 114 7.54 -10.42 -0.75
CA PHE A 114 6.11 -10.20 -0.89
C PHE A 114 5.40 -10.06 0.44
N GLY A 115 5.69 -10.94 1.40
CA GLY A 115 5.06 -10.94 2.72
C GLY A 115 5.37 -9.68 3.52
N VAL A 116 6.62 -9.23 3.53
CA VAL A 116 6.99 -8.01 4.28
C VAL A 116 6.39 -6.76 3.63
N ILE A 117 6.36 -6.67 2.29
CA ILE A 117 5.75 -5.52 1.61
C ILE A 117 4.23 -5.54 1.85
N LYS A 118 3.57 -6.70 1.72
CA LYS A 118 2.15 -6.89 2.03
C LYS A 118 1.83 -6.47 3.46
N LEU A 119 2.61 -6.92 4.45
CA LEU A 119 2.45 -6.59 5.86
C LEU A 119 2.50 -5.08 6.08
N ILE A 120 3.58 -4.44 5.63
CA ILE A 120 3.82 -3.03 5.89
C ILE A 120 2.85 -2.13 5.12
N ARG A 121 2.51 -2.49 3.87
CA ARG A 121 1.52 -1.74 3.09
C ARG A 121 0.09 -1.96 3.57
N THR A 122 -0.20 -3.07 4.24
CA THR A 122 -1.47 -3.24 4.95
C THR A 122 -1.58 -2.28 6.14
N GLY A 123 -0.53 -2.08 6.91
CA GLY A 123 -0.55 -1.19 8.09
C GLY A 123 -1.29 -1.84 9.28
N SER A 124 -1.79 -1.08 10.22
CA SER A 124 -1.76 0.41 10.27
C SER A 124 -0.33 0.95 10.49
N ALA A 125 -0.15 2.27 10.46
CA ALA A 125 1.15 2.87 10.77
C ALA A 125 1.60 2.51 12.20
N ASP A 126 0.68 2.58 13.15
CA ASP A 126 0.94 2.24 14.56
C ASP A 126 1.27 0.76 14.74
N HIS A 127 0.57 -0.12 14.04
CA HIS A 127 0.89 -1.54 14.01
C HIS A 127 2.30 -1.79 13.45
N ASN A 128 2.67 -1.10 12.38
CA ASN A 128 4.01 -1.20 11.80
C ASN A 128 5.10 -0.69 12.74
N MET A 129 4.85 0.41 13.46
CA MET A 129 5.77 0.93 14.47
C MET A 129 5.93 -0.06 15.62
N TRP A 130 4.83 -0.60 16.12
CA TRP A 130 4.87 -1.63 17.17
C TRP A 130 5.67 -2.87 16.73
N LEU A 131 5.43 -3.41 15.53
CA LEU A 131 6.20 -4.53 14.99
C LEU A 131 7.68 -4.22 14.87
N ALA A 132 8.03 -3.01 14.41
CA ALA A 132 9.42 -2.59 14.29
C ALA A 132 10.12 -2.51 15.64
N GLN A 133 9.46 -1.97 16.67
CA GLN A 133 9.98 -1.91 18.04
C GLN A 133 10.14 -3.32 18.63
N LEU A 134 9.16 -4.20 18.44
CA LEU A 134 9.24 -5.58 18.86
C LEU A 134 10.42 -6.31 18.18
N ALA A 135 10.61 -6.12 16.87
CA ALA A 135 11.74 -6.71 16.18
C ALA A 135 13.07 -6.23 16.78
N ILE A 136 13.20 -4.93 17.06
CA ILE A 136 14.41 -4.35 17.67
C ILE A 136 14.66 -4.93 19.06
N SER A 137 13.64 -5.06 19.92
CA SER A 137 13.79 -5.65 21.27
C SER A 137 14.26 -7.11 21.24
N LYS A 138 14.02 -7.82 20.13
CA LYS A 138 14.49 -9.20 19.90
C LYS A 138 15.81 -9.28 19.10
N GLY A 139 16.52 -8.15 18.92
CA GLY A 139 17.78 -8.09 18.15
C GLY A 139 17.59 -8.24 16.65
N MET A 140 16.39 -7.96 16.14
CA MET A 140 16.02 -8.08 14.73
C MET A 140 15.67 -6.73 14.13
N ARG A 141 15.53 -6.66 12.78
CA ARG A 141 15.07 -5.46 12.06
C ARG A 141 14.18 -5.82 10.89
N ILE A 142 13.08 -5.10 10.71
CA ILE A 142 12.23 -5.20 9.52
C ILE A 142 12.76 -4.24 8.45
N LYS A 143 13.13 -4.76 7.29
CA LYS A 143 13.49 -3.96 6.10
C LYS A 143 12.52 -4.23 4.96
N PHE A 144 11.87 -3.19 4.44
CA PHE A 144 10.87 -3.26 3.36
C PHE A 144 11.33 -4.03 2.11
N SER A 145 12.60 -3.86 1.74
CA SER A 145 13.14 -4.48 0.53
C SER A 145 13.59 -5.93 0.70
N GLN A 146 13.63 -6.44 1.93
CA GLN A 146 14.26 -7.74 2.23
C GLN A 146 13.37 -8.63 3.11
N GLY A 147 12.86 -8.13 4.23
CA GLY A 147 12.13 -8.91 5.22
C GLY A 147 12.59 -8.61 6.65
N LEU A 148 12.37 -9.57 7.54
CA LEU A 148 12.87 -9.58 8.90
C LEU A 148 14.32 -10.10 8.90
N ILE A 149 15.21 -9.33 9.50
CA ILE A 149 16.66 -9.58 9.50
C ILE A 149 17.12 -9.80 10.92
N LYS A 150 17.88 -10.87 11.13
CA LYS A 150 18.63 -11.17 12.36
C LYS A 150 20.09 -11.45 11.99
N GLU A 151 21.03 -10.79 12.70
CA GLU A 151 22.48 -10.98 12.47
C GLU A 151 22.90 -10.85 11.00
N GLY A 152 22.30 -9.89 10.29
CA GLY A 152 22.58 -9.63 8.87
C GLY A 152 21.91 -10.59 7.88
N LYS A 153 21.23 -11.65 8.33
CA LYS A 153 20.55 -12.63 7.49
C LYS A 153 19.03 -12.39 7.47
N VAL A 154 18.42 -12.54 6.31
CA VAL A 154 16.96 -12.52 6.17
C VAL A 154 16.42 -13.84 6.70
N ILE A 155 15.57 -13.78 7.73
CA ILE A 155 14.97 -14.95 8.37
C ILE A 155 13.49 -15.13 8.01
N ALA A 156 12.79 -14.06 7.62
CA ALA A 156 11.43 -14.12 7.12
C ALA A 156 11.14 -12.93 6.20
N GLY A 157 10.23 -13.10 5.22
CA GLY A 157 9.87 -12.02 4.28
C GLY A 157 8.88 -12.46 3.21
N LYS A 158 8.80 -13.76 2.91
CA LYS A 158 7.96 -14.32 1.84
C LYS A 158 6.46 -14.26 2.17
N THR A 159 6.11 -14.43 3.45
CA THR A 159 4.72 -14.39 3.94
C THR A 159 4.61 -13.50 5.18
N GLU A 160 3.42 -12.96 5.44
CA GLU A 160 3.15 -12.23 6.68
C GLU A 160 3.25 -13.16 7.89
N GLU A 161 2.65 -14.33 7.75
CA GLU A 161 2.61 -15.38 8.79
C GLU A 161 4.01 -15.74 9.27
N GLY A 162 4.95 -15.96 8.32
CA GLY A 162 6.35 -16.26 8.65
C GLY A 162 7.07 -15.13 9.38
N ILE A 163 6.66 -13.86 9.18
CA ILE A 163 7.21 -12.73 9.95
C ILE A 163 6.68 -12.76 11.39
N PHE A 164 5.38 -13.00 11.58
CA PHE A 164 4.78 -13.12 12.91
C PHE A 164 5.36 -14.32 13.68
N GLU A 165 5.51 -15.47 13.00
CA GLU A 165 6.14 -16.67 13.56
C GLU A 165 7.60 -16.41 14.01
N ALA A 166 8.41 -15.79 13.14
CA ALA A 166 9.80 -15.45 13.45
C ALA A 166 9.93 -14.39 14.57
N LEU A 167 8.90 -13.58 14.80
CA LEU A 167 8.78 -12.68 15.94
C LEU A 167 8.18 -13.37 17.18
N GLU A 168 7.81 -14.65 17.08
CA GLU A 168 7.20 -15.43 18.19
C GLU A 168 5.93 -14.78 18.74
N ILE A 169 5.07 -14.27 17.86
CA ILE A 169 3.79 -13.68 18.20
C ILE A 169 2.67 -14.28 17.36
N PRO A 170 1.42 -14.34 17.86
CA PRO A 170 0.27 -14.76 17.08
C PRO A 170 0.05 -13.87 15.85
N TYR A 171 -0.35 -14.49 14.73
CA TYR A 171 -0.76 -13.72 13.55
C TYR A 171 -1.94 -12.81 13.89
N LYS A 172 -1.87 -11.57 13.42
CA LYS A 172 -2.93 -10.58 13.62
C LYS A 172 -3.61 -10.30 12.28
N GLU A 173 -4.93 -10.52 12.24
CA GLU A 173 -5.72 -10.26 11.05
C GLU A 173 -5.66 -8.76 10.65
N PRO A 174 -5.70 -8.42 9.35
CA PRO A 174 -5.63 -7.03 8.90
C PRO A 174 -6.61 -6.10 9.61
N LYS A 175 -7.87 -6.51 9.76
CA LYS A 175 -8.92 -5.73 10.43
C LYS A 175 -8.60 -5.41 11.89
N ASP A 176 -7.79 -6.24 12.55
CA ASP A 176 -7.44 -6.11 13.97
C ASP A 176 -6.10 -5.35 14.18
N ARG A 177 -5.50 -4.81 13.11
CA ARG A 177 -4.23 -4.07 13.16
C ARG A 177 -4.40 -2.57 13.44
N GLU A 178 -5.60 -2.13 13.75
CA GLU A 178 -5.83 -0.79 14.27
C GLU A 178 -5.55 -0.81 15.78
N ILE A 179 -4.64 0.05 16.22
CA ILE A 179 -4.33 0.21 17.65
C ILE A 179 -5.13 1.40 18.15
N PRO A 180 -6.05 1.23 19.13
CA PRO A 180 -6.77 2.33 19.74
C PRO A 180 -5.80 3.37 20.31
N LYS A 181 -6.15 4.67 20.23
CA LYS A 181 -5.25 5.76 20.64
C LYS A 181 -4.90 5.73 22.13
N ASP A 182 -5.81 5.26 22.95
CA ASP A 182 -5.64 5.03 24.38
C ASP A 182 -4.62 3.92 24.71
N GLU A 183 -4.58 2.86 23.92
CA GLU A 183 -3.55 1.82 24.04
C GLU A 183 -2.18 2.26 23.51
N GLN A 184 -2.12 3.21 22.58
CA GLN A 184 -0.86 3.75 22.04
C GLN A 184 -0.06 4.45 23.14
N ALA A 185 -0.72 5.23 24.00
CA ALA A 185 -0.08 5.94 25.11
C ALA A 185 0.53 4.99 26.15
N GLN A 186 -0.13 3.86 26.44
CA GLN A 186 0.36 2.88 27.41
C GLN A 186 1.56 2.07 26.89
N ARG A 187 1.67 1.87 25.57
CA ARG A 187 2.77 1.11 24.93
C ARG A 187 4.05 1.94 24.77
N LEU A 188 3.95 3.28 24.79
CA LEU A 188 5.09 4.21 24.73
C LEU A 188 5.74 4.40 26.10
N THR A 189 5.00 4.12 27.18
CA THR A 189 5.49 4.16 28.57
C THR A 189 5.77 2.73 29.04
N GLY A 190 6.74 2.03 28.46
CA GLY A 190 7.08 0.67 28.84
C GLY A 190 7.08 0.43 30.37
N PRO A 191 6.96 -0.85 30.83
CA PRO A 191 6.97 -1.12 32.26
C PRO A 191 8.26 -0.58 32.87
N SER A 192 8.09 0.22 33.92
CA SER A 192 9.14 0.77 34.80
C SER A 192 9.99 -0.34 35.39
#